data_a40beebfe0cb7d88ccd42349b1e3fda6
#
_entry.id   a40beebfe0cb7d88ccd42349b1e3fda6
#
_cell.length_a   1.000
_cell.length_b   1.000
_cell.length_c   1.000
_cell.angle_alpha   90.00
_cell.angle_beta   90.00
_cell.angle_gamma   90.00
#
_symmetry.space_group_name_H-M   'P 1'
#
loop_
_entity.id
_entity.type
_entity.pdbx_description
1 polymer ?
#
loop_
_entity_poly.entity_id
_entity_poly.type
_entity_poly.pdbx_seq_one_letter_code
_entity_poly.pdbx_strand_id
1 'polypeptide(L)'
;MAEKEIKKIALIISGGTCRGAAQVAFVNELIKRVGLERICVISASSIGAITAYSTSVGRTEQLIEAYRNLDCDSINHFIKKVKSDLFNDTFNLIESDIKVPTYVTVTRIWGLDCGYYCLNSMPRKDLKSCINASMGLPIFNGPLRFNKHICIDGGATDNIPVLPATYFDPDMIIIMHCFSRYYPPQWLYDSVRKDTVIIDFDISLNFPEDFSPFSFSKTDFQYFIEQGKKDGEEFVNKIFPDFDLEKVRERCFEYTNSKMELRQRKTWNGYMEPVEMLNALYQIKEGII
;
A
#
# COMPACT_ATOMS: atom_id res chain seq x y z
N MET A 1 -16.91 32.19 -7.85
CA MET A 1 -17.31 30.89 -7.28
C MET A 1 -16.47 30.69 -6.02
N ALA A 2 -17.02 30.21 -4.92
CA ALA A 2 -16.20 29.91 -3.74
C ALA A 2 -15.16 28.83 -4.12
N GLU A 3 -13.88 29.08 -3.79
CA GLU A 3 -12.83 28.09 -3.98
C GLU A 3 -13.18 26.82 -3.22
N LYS A 4 -13.22 25.68 -3.90
CA LYS A 4 -13.52 24.39 -3.29
C LYS A 4 -12.23 23.78 -2.75
N GLU A 5 -12.18 23.50 -1.46
CA GLU A 5 -11.04 22.93 -0.78
C GLU A 5 -11.14 21.39 -0.71
N ILE A 6 -10.00 20.69 -0.84
CA ILE A 6 -9.90 19.24 -0.58
C ILE A 6 -10.03 19.01 0.93
N LYS A 7 -11.10 18.30 1.32
CA LYS A 7 -11.39 17.93 2.71
C LYS A 7 -11.37 16.43 2.96
N LYS A 8 -11.65 15.62 1.92
CA LYS A 8 -11.76 14.18 2.00
C LYS A 8 -10.79 13.51 1.04
N ILE A 9 -9.78 12.85 1.57
CA ILE A 9 -8.79 12.08 0.80
C ILE A 9 -9.00 10.61 1.09
N ALA A 10 -9.17 9.79 0.04
CA ALA A 10 -9.08 8.34 0.13
C ALA A 10 -7.66 7.91 -0.20
N LEU A 11 -7.07 7.03 0.64
CA LEU A 11 -5.73 6.50 0.45
C LEU A 11 -5.79 5.01 0.14
N ILE A 12 -5.23 4.63 -1.02
CA ILE A 12 -5.16 3.24 -1.47
C ILE A 12 -3.70 2.79 -1.44
N ILE A 13 -3.43 1.65 -0.79
CA ILE A 13 -2.06 1.14 -0.60
C ILE A 13 -1.98 -0.30 -1.11
N SER A 14 -1.25 -0.51 -2.18
CA SER A 14 -1.06 -1.85 -2.75
C SER A 14 -0.19 -2.77 -1.89
N GLY A 15 -0.22 -4.06 -2.17
CA GLY A 15 0.85 -4.98 -1.78
C GLY A 15 2.16 -4.64 -2.48
N GLY A 16 3.30 -5.11 -1.92
CA GLY A 16 4.61 -4.78 -2.48
C GLY A 16 5.80 -5.41 -1.77
N THR A 17 5.60 -6.45 -0.97
CA THR A 17 6.65 -7.18 -0.22
C THR A 17 7.56 -6.24 0.60
N CYS A 18 8.89 -6.25 0.40
CA CYS A 18 9.83 -5.38 1.12
C CYS A 18 9.64 -3.88 0.85
N ARG A 19 8.99 -3.50 -0.27
CA ARG A 19 8.67 -2.12 -0.62
C ARG A 19 7.67 -1.45 0.34
N GLY A 20 7.05 -2.24 1.24
CA GLY A 20 6.24 -1.73 2.35
C GLY A 20 6.98 -0.71 3.21
N ALA A 21 8.31 -0.82 3.33
CA ALA A 21 9.15 0.14 4.03
C ALA A 21 9.14 1.53 3.35
N ALA A 22 9.19 1.58 2.03
CA ALA A 22 9.07 2.83 1.28
C ALA A 22 7.64 3.38 1.33
N GLN A 23 6.63 2.48 1.26
CA GLN A 23 5.22 2.89 1.36
C GLN A 23 4.93 3.62 2.68
N VAL A 24 5.34 3.06 3.81
CA VAL A 24 5.08 3.70 5.12
C VAL A 24 5.84 5.02 5.26
N ALA A 25 7.07 5.12 4.74
CA ALA A 25 7.84 6.35 4.78
C ALA A 25 7.18 7.46 3.92
N PHE A 26 6.72 7.14 2.72
CA PHE A 26 5.94 8.05 1.89
C PHE A 26 4.64 8.50 2.60
N VAL A 27 3.87 7.55 3.11
CA VAL A 27 2.60 7.85 3.81
C VAL A 27 2.83 8.74 5.02
N ASN A 28 3.93 8.55 5.74
CA ASN A 28 4.28 9.39 6.89
C ASN A 28 4.44 10.86 6.48
N GLU A 29 5.13 11.15 5.39
CA GLU A 29 5.29 12.52 4.87
C GLU A 29 3.95 13.07 4.34
N LEU A 30 3.15 12.22 3.68
CA LEU A 30 1.80 12.60 3.27
C LEU A 30 0.94 13.01 4.48
N ILE A 31 0.87 12.20 5.53
CA ILE A 31 0.06 12.47 6.72
C ILE A 31 0.55 13.72 7.48
N LYS A 32 1.86 13.94 7.57
CA LYS A 32 2.42 15.17 8.14
C LYS A 32 1.90 16.42 7.42
N ARG A 33 1.71 16.34 6.10
CA ARG A 33 1.27 17.48 5.29
C ARG A 33 -0.25 17.66 5.29
N VAL A 34 -1.00 16.58 5.06
CA VAL A 34 -2.46 16.67 4.87
C VAL A 34 -3.24 16.57 6.17
N GLY A 35 -2.68 15.96 7.21
CA GLY A 35 -3.35 15.60 8.45
C GLY A 35 -4.20 14.33 8.32
N LEU A 36 -4.28 13.56 9.40
CA LEU A 36 -5.07 12.33 9.42
C LEU A 36 -6.58 12.63 9.35
N GLU A 37 -6.99 13.79 9.79
CA GLU A 37 -8.38 14.26 9.77
C GLU A 37 -8.96 14.47 8.36
N ARG A 38 -8.10 14.66 7.35
CA ARG A 38 -8.52 14.71 5.95
C ARG A 38 -8.64 13.33 5.30
N ILE A 39 -8.10 12.29 5.92
CA ILE A 39 -8.20 10.93 5.38
C ILE A 39 -9.56 10.35 5.73
N CYS A 40 -10.43 10.22 4.73
CA CYS A 40 -11.79 9.70 4.93
C CYS A 40 -11.86 8.16 4.90
N VAL A 41 -10.91 7.51 4.24
CA VAL A 41 -10.79 6.05 4.18
C VAL A 41 -9.38 5.63 3.77
N ILE A 42 -8.92 4.50 4.30
CA ILE A 42 -7.72 3.81 3.83
C ILE A 42 -8.13 2.42 3.35
N SER A 43 -7.66 2.00 2.19
CA SER A 43 -7.88 0.66 1.66
C SER A 43 -6.56 0.04 1.22
N ALA A 44 -6.30 -1.21 1.61
CA ALA A 44 -4.98 -1.80 1.39
C ALA A 44 -5.01 -3.31 1.15
N SER A 45 -3.93 -3.81 0.56
CA SER A 45 -3.71 -5.23 0.30
C SER A 45 -2.33 -5.68 0.76
N SER A 46 -2.20 -6.96 1.15
CA SER A 46 -0.91 -7.58 1.47
C SER A 46 -0.12 -6.78 2.50
N ILE A 47 1.18 -6.55 2.28
CA ILE A 47 2.04 -5.74 3.16
C ILE A 47 1.51 -4.32 3.38
N GLY A 48 0.78 -3.76 2.41
CA GLY A 48 0.11 -2.47 2.54
C GLY A 48 -0.90 -2.43 3.68
N ALA A 49 -1.45 -3.57 4.09
CA ALA A 49 -2.38 -3.67 5.22
C ALA A 49 -1.74 -3.27 6.56
N ILE A 50 -0.44 -3.54 6.76
CA ILE A 50 0.29 -3.08 7.96
C ILE A 50 0.47 -1.56 7.91
N THR A 51 0.83 -1.01 6.74
CA THR A 51 0.96 0.44 6.55
C THR A 51 -0.39 1.13 6.79
N ALA A 52 -1.49 0.59 6.23
CA ALA A 52 -2.84 1.11 6.43
C ALA A 52 -3.26 1.12 7.91
N TYR A 53 -3.05 0.00 8.61
CA TYR A 53 -3.34 -0.09 10.04
C TYR A 53 -2.51 0.90 10.85
N SER A 54 -1.19 0.92 10.66
CA SER A 54 -0.28 1.83 11.35
C SER A 54 -0.66 3.31 11.13
N THR A 55 -1.04 3.66 9.90
CA THR A 55 -1.52 5.00 9.55
C THR A 55 -2.82 5.33 10.28
N SER A 56 -3.78 4.40 10.27
CA SER A 56 -5.10 4.61 10.85
C SER A 56 -5.11 4.80 12.37
N VAL A 57 -4.09 4.28 13.06
CA VAL A 57 -3.88 4.47 14.49
C VAL A 57 -2.88 5.60 14.81
N GLY A 58 -2.31 6.26 13.80
CA GLY A 58 -1.35 7.36 13.96
C GLY A 58 0.04 6.93 14.41
N ARG A 59 0.53 5.78 13.91
CA ARG A 59 1.79 5.15 14.34
C ARG A 59 2.74 4.80 13.19
N THR A 60 2.76 5.62 12.14
CA THR A 60 3.63 5.41 10.97
C THR A 60 5.11 5.45 11.31
N GLU A 61 5.53 6.33 12.23
CA GLU A 61 6.94 6.45 12.65
C GLU A 61 7.43 5.19 13.36
N GLN A 62 6.59 4.57 14.20
CA GLN A 62 6.93 3.30 14.86
C GLN A 62 7.09 2.17 13.85
N LEU A 63 6.26 2.12 12.81
CA LEU A 63 6.40 1.12 11.74
C LEU A 63 7.67 1.37 10.92
N ILE A 64 8.03 2.63 10.62
CA ILE A 64 9.30 2.97 9.97
C ILE A 64 10.49 2.47 10.79
N GLU A 65 10.47 2.71 12.11
CA GLU A 65 11.54 2.25 12.99
C GLU A 65 11.62 0.72 13.06
N ALA A 66 10.48 0.03 13.08
CA ALA A 66 10.44 -1.42 13.01
C ALA A 66 11.08 -1.95 11.72
N TYR A 67 10.77 -1.33 10.55
CA TYR A 67 11.43 -1.68 9.28
C TYR A 67 12.94 -1.39 9.31
N ARG A 68 13.37 -0.27 9.91
CA ARG A 68 14.80 0.10 10.01
C ARG A 68 15.63 -0.93 10.78
N ASN A 69 14.99 -1.65 11.70
CA ASN A 69 15.61 -2.68 12.51
C ASN A 69 15.53 -4.09 11.89
N LEU A 70 14.83 -4.24 10.74
CA LEU A 70 14.81 -5.50 10.03
C LEU A 70 16.16 -5.78 9.34
N ASP A 71 16.57 -7.03 9.45
CA ASP A 71 17.69 -7.60 8.69
C ASP A 71 17.35 -9.04 8.36
N CYS A 72 17.20 -9.35 7.08
CA CYS A 72 16.76 -10.66 6.60
C CYS A 72 17.63 -11.11 5.46
N ASP A 73 17.94 -12.41 5.44
CA ASP A 73 18.76 -13.08 4.42
C ASP A 73 17.92 -13.71 3.29
N SER A 74 16.60 -13.81 3.52
CA SER A 74 15.71 -14.50 2.60
C SER A 74 14.26 -14.05 2.77
N ILE A 75 13.43 -14.34 1.78
CA ILE A 75 11.98 -14.08 1.85
C ILE A 75 11.32 -14.85 3.01
N ASN A 76 11.76 -16.08 3.28
CA ASN A 76 11.23 -16.86 4.40
C ASN A 76 11.55 -16.20 5.75
N HIS A 77 12.77 -15.68 5.89
CA HIS A 77 13.20 -14.95 7.07
C HIS A 77 12.41 -13.63 7.21
N PHE A 78 12.25 -12.89 6.11
CA PHE A 78 11.42 -11.67 6.07
C PHE A 78 9.99 -11.95 6.54
N ILE A 79 9.32 -12.94 5.96
CA ILE A 79 7.94 -13.29 6.33
C ILE A 79 7.84 -13.68 7.80
N LYS A 80 8.80 -14.43 8.31
CA LYS A 80 8.87 -14.80 9.73
C LYS A 80 9.00 -13.55 10.61
N LYS A 81 9.91 -12.65 10.28
CA LYS A 81 10.13 -11.39 11.01
C LYS A 81 8.97 -10.42 10.88
N VAL A 82 8.33 -10.32 9.72
CA VAL A 82 7.09 -9.56 9.57
C VAL A 82 6.04 -10.07 10.56
N LYS A 83 5.89 -11.37 10.72
CA LYS A 83 4.92 -11.96 11.67
C LYS A 83 5.32 -11.80 13.14
N SER A 84 6.60 -11.92 13.48
CA SER A 84 7.07 -11.84 14.88
C SER A 84 7.33 -10.41 15.31
N ASP A 85 8.09 -9.64 14.54
CA ASP A 85 8.66 -8.36 14.95
C ASP A 85 7.79 -7.19 14.47
N LEU A 86 7.68 -6.97 13.15
CA LEU A 86 6.83 -5.91 12.61
C LEU A 86 5.40 -6.00 13.14
N PHE A 87 4.89 -7.21 13.20
CA PHE A 87 3.55 -7.46 13.67
C PHE A 87 3.40 -7.25 15.17
N ASN A 88 4.34 -7.73 15.98
CA ASN A 88 4.25 -7.55 17.44
C ASN A 88 4.52 -6.10 17.82
N ASP A 89 5.54 -5.44 17.22
CA ASP A 89 5.87 -4.05 17.51
C ASP A 89 4.76 -3.11 17.02
N THR A 90 4.15 -3.41 15.87
CA THR A 90 2.99 -2.65 15.35
C THR A 90 1.72 -2.97 16.16
N PHE A 91 1.54 -4.21 16.66
CA PHE A 91 0.36 -4.66 17.40
C PHE A 91 0.46 -4.52 18.93
N ASN A 92 1.61 -4.28 19.51
CA ASN A 92 1.69 -3.69 20.85
C ASN A 92 1.04 -2.28 20.87
N LEU A 93 0.69 -1.76 19.68
CA LEU A 93 -0.13 -0.59 19.43
C LEU A 93 -1.65 -0.89 19.43
N ILE A 94 -2.08 -2.13 19.67
CA ILE A 94 -3.50 -2.57 19.68
C ILE A 94 -4.35 -1.84 20.73
N GLU A 95 -3.75 -1.14 21.65
CA GLU A 95 -4.48 -0.25 22.59
C GLU A 95 -4.96 1.05 21.91
N SER A 96 -4.48 1.37 20.72
CA SER A 96 -4.86 2.57 19.99
C SER A 96 -6.15 2.33 19.17
N ASP A 97 -7.08 3.26 19.26
CA ASP A 97 -8.30 3.23 18.45
C ASP A 97 -7.98 3.53 16.97
N ILE A 98 -8.62 2.78 16.08
CA ILE A 98 -8.54 3.03 14.64
C ILE A 98 -9.34 4.30 14.34
N LYS A 99 -8.64 5.38 13.96
CA LYS A 99 -9.20 6.73 13.79
C LYS A 99 -9.85 6.94 12.43
N VAL A 100 -9.48 6.13 11.43
CA VAL A 100 -9.93 6.28 10.04
C VAL A 100 -10.54 4.96 9.58
N PRO A 101 -11.69 4.96 8.87
CA PRO A 101 -12.21 3.76 8.22
C PRO A 101 -11.13 3.07 7.38
N THR A 102 -10.80 1.83 7.74
CA THR A 102 -9.67 1.11 7.13
C THR A 102 -10.14 -0.25 6.63
N TYR A 103 -9.95 -0.49 5.33
CA TYR A 103 -10.32 -1.73 4.66
C TYR A 103 -9.07 -2.50 4.25
N VAL A 104 -9.14 -3.82 4.42
CA VAL A 104 -8.07 -4.74 4.04
C VAL A 104 -8.65 -5.83 3.15
N THR A 105 -7.97 -6.13 2.05
CA THR A 105 -8.37 -7.19 1.13
C THR A 105 -7.83 -8.53 1.56
N VAL A 106 -8.64 -9.56 1.37
CA VAL A 106 -8.26 -10.96 1.56
C VAL A 106 -8.86 -11.78 0.43
N THR A 107 -8.06 -12.63 -0.21
CA THR A 107 -8.56 -13.56 -1.24
C THR A 107 -9.10 -14.82 -0.56
N ARG A 108 -10.37 -15.15 -0.81
CA ARG A 108 -10.98 -16.41 -0.39
C ARG A 108 -10.76 -17.47 -1.47
N ILE A 109 -10.13 -18.61 -1.10
CA ILE A 109 -9.74 -19.63 -2.10
C ILE A 109 -10.95 -20.26 -2.77
N TRP A 110 -11.98 -20.59 -1.98
CA TRP A 110 -13.22 -21.17 -2.51
C TRP A 110 -14.05 -20.08 -3.18
N GLY A 111 -13.95 -20.01 -4.50
CA GLY A 111 -14.58 -18.99 -5.33
C GLY A 111 -13.62 -17.98 -5.94
N LEU A 112 -12.36 -17.92 -5.48
CA LEU A 112 -11.35 -16.96 -5.91
C LEU A 112 -11.90 -15.53 -5.90
N ASP A 113 -12.60 -15.19 -4.82
CA ASP A 113 -13.24 -13.89 -4.68
C ASP A 113 -12.52 -12.99 -3.67
N CYS A 114 -12.64 -11.69 -3.88
CA CYS A 114 -12.07 -10.66 -3.01
C CYS A 114 -13.00 -10.36 -1.85
N GLY A 115 -12.50 -10.46 -0.62
CA GLY A 115 -13.17 -9.96 0.57
C GLY A 115 -12.56 -8.64 1.02
N TYR A 116 -13.38 -7.59 1.14
CA TYR A 116 -12.98 -6.31 1.76
C TYR A 116 -13.45 -6.28 3.20
N TYR A 117 -12.51 -6.23 4.13
CA TYR A 117 -12.79 -6.30 5.57
C TYR A 117 -12.51 -4.97 6.25
N CYS A 118 -13.55 -4.36 6.82
CA CYS A 118 -13.43 -3.12 7.58
C CYS A 118 -12.86 -3.39 8.98
N LEU A 119 -11.66 -2.91 9.25
CA LEU A 119 -10.98 -3.14 10.53
C LEU A 119 -11.69 -2.43 11.70
N ASN A 120 -12.33 -1.28 11.48
CA ASN A 120 -13.03 -0.53 12.52
C ASN A 120 -14.23 -1.29 13.12
N SER A 121 -14.88 -2.12 12.32
CA SER A 121 -16.03 -2.93 12.76
C SER A 121 -15.63 -4.31 13.30
N MET A 122 -14.33 -4.63 13.29
CA MET A 122 -13.81 -5.94 13.64
C MET A 122 -13.47 -6.03 15.14
N PRO A 123 -13.79 -7.16 15.81
CA PRO A 123 -13.30 -7.39 17.15
C PRO A 123 -11.76 -7.34 17.20
N ARG A 124 -11.19 -6.70 18.21
CA ARG A 124 -9.71 -6.53 18.35
C ARG A 124 -8.92 -7.83 18.19
N LYS A 125 -9.43 -8.93 18.73
CA LYS A 125 -8.80 -10.27 18.62
C LYS A 125 -8.68 -10.77 17.18
N ASP A 126 -9.53 -10.29 16.27
CA ASP A 126 -9.60 -10.74 14.88
C ASP A 126 -8.77 -9.85 13.93
N LEU A 127 -8.41 -8.62 14.37
CA LEU A 127 -7.61 -7.67 13.56
C LEU A 127 -6.31 -8.30 13.08
N LYS A 128 -5.56 -8.91 14.01
CA LYS A 128 -4.30 -9.59 13.70
C LYS A 128 -4.48 -10.70 12.67
N SER A 129 -5.53 -11.49 12.82
CA SER A 129 -5.83 -12.59 11.91
C SER A 129 -6.24 -12.10 10.52
N CYS A 130 -6.97 -10.99 10.44
CA CYS A 130 -7.36 -10.36 9.18
C CYS A 130 -6.15 -9.87 8.39
N ILE A 131 -5.28 -9.07 9.03
CA ILE A 131 -4.08 -8.53 8.40
C ILE A 131 -3.13 -9.67 8.00
N ASN A 132 -2.95 -10.69 8.84
CA ASN A 132 -2.20 -11.89 8.49
C ASN A 132 -2.76 -12.62 7.26
N ALA A 133 -4.09 -12.73 7.15
CA ALA A 133 -4.73 -13.38 6.01
C ALA A 133 -4.49 -12.58 4.72
N SER A 134 -4.50 -11.24 4.81
CA SER A 134 -4.15 -10.35 3.68
C SER A 134 -2.72 -10.54 3.17
N MET A 135 -1.80 -10.98 4.03
CA MET A 135 -0.38 -11.24 3.72
C MET A 135 -0.08 -12.74 3.56
N GLY A 136 -1.08 -13.56 3.37
CA GLY A 136 -0.96 -15.01 3.30
C GLY A 136 -0.44 -15.51 1.95
N LEU A 137 0.87 -15.39 1.67
CA LEU A 137 1.49 -15.89 0.45
C LEU A 137 1.41 -17.43 0.38
N PRO A 138 0.75 -18.02 -0.64
CA PRO A 138 0.41 -19.45 -0.68
C PRO A 138 1.60 -20.38 -0.47
N ILE A 139 2.75 -20.02 -1.03
CA ILE A 139 3.97 -20.86 -1.04
C ILE A 139 4.77 -20.75 0.25
N PHE A 140 4.66 -19.62 0.97
CA PHE A 140 5.53 -19.32 2.11
C PHE A 140 4.84 -19.42 3.48
N ASN A 141 3.64 -18.88 3.63
CA ASN A 141 2.99 -18.77 4.92
C ASN A 141 1.46 -18.94 4.88
N GLY A 142 0.89 -19.14 3.72
CA GLY A 142 -0.54 -19.45 3.51
C GLY A 142 -0.74 -20.87 3.02
N PRO A 143 -2.00 -21.28 2.80
CA PRO A 143 -3.21 -20.53 3.12
C PRO A 143 -3.50 -20.45 4.62
N LEU A 144 -4.21 -19.40 5.03
CA LEU A 144 -4.59 -19.16 6.42
C LEU A 144 -6.12 -19.26 6.61
N ARG A 145 -6.55 -19.61 7.83
CA ARG A 145 -7.98 -19.56 8.15
C ARG A 145 -8.35 -18.20 8.71
N PHE A 146 -9.34 -17.55 8.05
CA PHE A 146 -9.91 -16.30 8.53
C PHE A 146 -11.41 -16.25 8.24
N ASN A 147 -12.22 -15.80 9.19
CA ASN A 147 -13.67 -15.66 9.08
C ASN A 147 -14.37 -16.87 8.44
N LYS A 148 -14.03 -18.09 8.92
CA LYS A 148 -14.53 -19.40 8.42
C LYS A 148 -14.10 -19.78 7.00
N HIS A 149 -13.30 -18.96 6.31
CA HIS A 149 -12.78 -19.23 4.97
C HIS A 149 -11.30 -19.65 5.04
N ILE A 150 -10.87 -20.37 4.00
CA ILE A 150 -9.46 -20.55 3.69
C ILE A 150 -9.07 -19.42 2.77
N CYS A 151 -8.07 -18.65 3.19
CA CYS A 151 -7.69 -17.38 2.59
C CYS A 151 -6.21 -17.37 2.21
N ILE A 152 -5.91 -16.59 1.18
CA ILE A 152 -4.54 -16.24 0.76
C ILE A 152 -4.43 -14.72 0.64
N ASP A 153 -3.23 -14.27 0.27
CA ASP A 153 -2.89 -12.86 0.07
C ASP A 153 -3.96 -12.11 -0.75
N GLY A 154 -4.36 -10.95 -0.27
CA GLY A 154 -5.38 -10.13 -0.90
C GLY A 154 -4.99 -9.67 -2.30
N GLY A 155 -3.69 -9.53 -2.55
CA GLY A 155 -3.16 -9.15 -3.87
C GLY A 155 -3.42 -10.17 -4.96
N ALA A 156 -3.81 -11.41 -4.63
CA ALA A 156 -4.16 -12.41 -5.64
C ALA A 156 -5.47 -12.09 -6.39
N THR A 157 -6.40 -11.38 -5.74
CA THR A 157 -7.68 -10.97 -6.38
C THR A 157 -7.80 -9.47 -6.57
N ASP A 158 -7.33 -8.65 -5.61
CA ASP A 158 -7.32 -7.19 -5.72
C ASP A 158 -6.14 -6.60 -4.96
N ASN A 159 -5.07 -6.34 -5.67
CA ASN A 159 -3.85 -5.80 -5.09
C ASN A 159 -3.88 -4.27 -4.90
N ILE A 160 -4.79 -3.58 -5.59
CA ILE A 160 -4.95 -2.12 -5.53
C ILE A 160 -6.43 -1.83 -5.26
N PRO A 161 -6.89 -2.00 -4.00
CA PRO A 161 -8.30 -2.08 -3.65
C PRO A 161 -8.97 -0.69 -3.65
N VAL A 162 -9.34 -0.19 -4.82
CA VAL A 162 -9.97 1.13 -5.00
C VAL A 162 -11.47 1.13 -4.67
N LEU A 163 -12.14 -0.03 -4.75
CA LEU A 163 -13.59 -0.11 -4.55
C LEU A 163 -14.07 0.46 -3.21
N PRO A 164 -13.46 0.18 -2.06
CA PRO A 164 -13.92 0.77 -0.79
C PRO A 164 -13.91 2.30 -0.78
N ALA A 165 -13.01 2.96 -1.54
CA ALA A 165 -12.93 4.41 -1.59
C ALA A 165 -14.20 5.06 -2.18
N THR A 166 -14.86 4.39 -3.11
CA THR A 166 -16.05 4.92 -3.80
C THR A 166 -17.25 5.13 -2.87
N TYR A 167 -17.28 4.47 -1.72
CA TYR A 167 -18.36 4.59 -0.73
C TYR A 167 -18.24 5.82 0.18
N PHE A 168 -17.12 6.56 0.13
CA PHE A 168 -16.83 7.67 1.06
C PHE A 168 -16.96 9.04 0.42
N ASP A 169 -17.30 9.11 -0.87
CA ASP A 169 -17.45 10.37 -1.60
C ASP A 169 -16.22 11.30 -1.42
N PRO A 170 -15.00 10.86 -1.80
CA PRO A 170 -13.79 11.62 -1.61
C PRO A 170 -13.67 12.80 -2.59
N ASP A 171 -13.01 13.88 -2.17
CA ASP A 171 -12.56 14.94 -3.07
C ASP A 171 -11.33 14.51 -3.87
N MET A 172 -10.51 13.63 -3.27
CA MET A 172 -9.30 13.10 -3.89
C MET A 172 -9.07 11.63 -3.53
N ILE A 173 -8.60 10.85 -4.50
CA ILE A 173 -8.13 9.48 -4.32
C ILE A 173 -6.64 9.43 -4.66
N ILE A 174 -5.82 9.04 -3.69
CA ILE A 174 -4.38 8.81 -3.86
C ILE A 174 -4.16 7.30 -3.88
N ILE A 175 -3.66 6.78 -5.01
CA ILE A 175 -3.39 5.36 -5.21
C ILE A 175 -1.88 5.15 -5.18
N MET A 176 -1.37 4.51 -4.14
CA MET A 176 0.04 4.14 -4.02
C MET A 176 0.23 2.67 -4.39
N HIS A 177 1.07 2.42 -5.39
CA HIS A 177 1.32 1.06 -5.88
C HIS A 177 2.80 0.85 -6.25
N CYS A 178 3.13 -0.40 -6.58
CA CYS A 178 4.47 -0.83 -6.97
C CYS A 178 4.49 -1.45 -8.38
N PHE A 179 3.57 -1.04 -9.27
CA PHE A 179 3.36 -1.67 -10.58
C PHE A 179 3.33 -0.62 -11.68
N SER A 180 4.40 -0.56 -12.48
CA SER A 180 4.56 0.46 -13.54
C SER A 180 3.47 0.45 -14.62
N ARG A 181 2.74 -0.67 -14.78
CA ARG A 181 1.63 -0.81 -15.73
C ARG A 181 0.24 -0.59 -15.14
N TYR A 182 0.15 -0.23 -13.87
CA TYR A 182 -1.16 0.07 -13.31
C TYR A 182 -1.67 1.42 -13.86
N TYR A 183 -2.94 1.41 -14.24
CA TYR A 183 -3.72 2.60 -14.53
C TYR A 183 -5.06 2.46 -13.82
N PRO A 184 -5.57 3.52 -13.16
CA PRO A 184 -6.87 3.48 -12.55
C PRO A 184 -7.94 3.04 -13.56
N PRO A 185 -8.79 2.05 -13.24
CA PRO A 185 -9.77 1.53 -14.18
C PRO A 185 -10.87 2.55 -14.48
N GLN A 186 -11.42 2.53 -15.70
CA GLN A 186 -12.46 3.50 -16.11
C GLN A 186 -13.67 3.51 -15.17
N TRP A 187 -14.10 2.33 -14.68
CA TRP A 187 -15.23 2.24 -13.76
C TRP A 187 -15.03 3.03 -12.47
N LEU A 188 -13.77 3.27 -12.03
CA LEU A 188 -13.49 4.10 -10.86
C LEU A 188 -13.90 5.55 -11.10
N TYR A 189 -13.58 6.10 -12.29
CA TYR A 189 -13.98 7.46 -12.66
C TYR A 189 -15.50 7.59 -12.78
N ASP A 190 -16.18 6.51 -13.22
CA ASP A 190 -17.64 6.47 -13.36
C ASP A 190 -18.34 6.32 -11.99
N SER A 191 -17.65 5.81 -10.97
CA SER A 191 -18.19 5.52 -9.64
C SER A 191 -18.00 6.65 -8.63
N VAL A 192 -17.24 7.68 -8.96
CA VAL A 192 -16.99 8.84 -8.09
C VAL A 192 -17.54 10.12 -8.71
N ARG A 193 -17.56 11.20 -7.94
CA ARG A 193 -17.97 12.51 -8.47
C ARG A 193 -17.05 12.93 -9.61
N LYS A 194 -17.58 13.65 -10.60
CA LYS A 194 -16.83 14.16 -11.75
C LYS A 194 -15.67 15.11 -11.37
N ASP A 195 -15.78 15.75 -10.22
CA ASP A 195 -14.78 16.67 -9.67
C ASP A 195 -13.80 15.99 -8.70
N THR A 196 -13.94 14.68 -8.44
CA THR A 196 -12.94 13.91 -7.68
C THR A 196 -11.62 13.88 -8.43
N VAL A 197 -10.53 14.25 -7.76
CA VAL A 197 -9.16 14.15 -8.29
C VAL A 197 -8.64 12.75 -8.02
N ILE A 198 -8.17 12.06 -9.05
CA ILE A 198 -7.54 10.73 -8.91
C ILE A 198 -6.09 10.83 -9.36
N ILE A 199 -5.17 10.43 -8.50
CA ILE A 199 -3.75 10.34 -8.81
C ILE A 199 -3.21 8.98 -8.38
N ASP A 200 -2.39 8.37 -9.23
CA ASP A 200 -1.64 7.19 -8.90
C ASP A 200 -0.15 7.50 -8.74
N PHE A 201 0.46 6.88 -7.75
CA PHE A 201 1.87 6.99 -7.44
C PHE A 201 2.53 5.62 -7.46
N ASP A 202 3.39 5.38 -8.45
CA ASP A 202 4.21 4.17 -8.51
C ASP A 202 5.51 4.38 -7.73
N ILE A 203 5.58 3.78 -6.53
CA ILE A 203 6.73 3.91 -5.65
C ILE A 203 8.00 3.24 -6.22
N SER A 204 7.84 2.34 -7.20
CA SER A 204 8.96 1.63 -7.81
C SER A 204 9.68 2.44 -8.89
N LEU A 205 9.09 3.56 -9.35
CA LEU A 205 9.67 4.35 -10.44
C LEU A 205 11.07 4.90 -10.12
N ASN A 206 11.30 5.23 -8.85
CA ASN A 206 12.56 5.84 -8.42
C ASN A 206 13.57 4.84 -7.87
N PHE A 207 13.26 3.52 -7.88
CA PHE A 207 14.23 2.49 -7.53
C PHE A 207 15.17 2.19 -8.71
N PRO A 208 16.43 1.80 -8.48
CA PRO A 208 17.32 1.32 -9.51
C PRO A 208 16.72 0.15 -10.31
N GLU A 209 17.07 0.01 -11.59
CA GLU A 209 16.51 -1.03 -12.46
C GLU A 209 16.91 -2.44 -12.03
N ASP A 210 18.08 -2.58 -11.41
CA ASP A 210 18.64 -3.81 -10.86
C ASP A 210 18.12 -4.15 -9.45
N PHE A 211 17.23 -3.31 -8.90
CA PHE A 211 16.74 -3.51 -7.54
C PHE A 211 15.66 -4.62 -7.50
N SER A 212 16.04 -5.75 -6.91
CA SER A 212 15.12 -6.87 -6.76
C SER A 212 13.95 -6.54 -5.84
N PRO A 213 12.70 -6.93 -6.19
CA PRO A 213 11.57 -6.88 -5.26
C PRO A 213 11.74 -7.82 -4.05
N PHE A 214 12.80 -8.63 -4.04
CA PHE A 214 13.17 -9.59 -3.00
C PHE A 214 14.46 -9.20 -2.27
N SER A 215 14.76 -7.90 -2.19
CA SER A 215 15.87 -7.36 -1.41
C SER A 215 15.42 -7.16 0.05
N PHE A 216 16.04 -7.87 0.99
CA PHE A 216 15.59 -7.94 2.39
C PHE A 216 16.69 -7.62 3.41
N SER A 217 17.86 -7.16 3.00
CA SER A 217 18.92 -6.77 3.92
C SER A 217 18.57 -5.49 4.69
N LYS A 218 19.23 -5.28 5.81
CA LYS A 218 19.09 -4.03 6.57
C LYS A 218 19.39 -2.78 5.73
N THR A 219 20.39 -2.87 4.85
CA THR A 219 20.75 -1.78 3.94
C THR A 219 19.64 -1.50 2.93
N ASP A 220 18.97 -2.56 2.42
CA ASP A 220 17.85 -2.41 1.50
C ASP A 220 16.67 -1.70 2.18
N PHE A 221 16.32 -2.09 3.40
CA PHE A 221 15.25 -1.42 4.14
C PHE A 221 15.57 0.04 4.45
N GLN A 222 16.81 0.36 4.80
CA GLN A 222 17.25 1.75 4.97
C GLN A 222 17.10 2.54 3.67
N TYR A 223 17.53 1.96 2.55
CA TYR A 223 17.38 2.58 1.23
C TYR A 223 15.89 2.82 0.89
N PHE A 224 15.02 1.82 1.09
CA PHE A 224 13.58 1.95 0.84
C PHE A 224 12.96 3.07 1.69
N ILE A 225 13.32 3.16 2.97
CA ILE A 225 12.81 4.20 3.87
C ILE A 225 13.24 5.59 3.39
N GLU A 226 14.52 5.78 3.07
CA GLU A 226 15.04 7.08 2.63
C GLU A 226 14.44 7.48 1.27
N GLN A 227 14.32 6.53 0.34
CA GLN A 227 13.69 6.81 -0.96
C GLN A 227 12.20 7.13 -0.80
N GLY A 228 11.46 6.35 -0.01
CA GLY A 228 10.05 6.61 0.25
C GLY A 228 9.79 7.95 0.92
N LYS A 229 10.67 8.35 1.86
CA LYS A 229 10.63 9.67 2.48
C LYS A 229 10.86 10.78 1.44
N LYS A 230 11.92 10.67 0.64
CA LYS A 230 12.23 11.64 -0.42
C LYS A 230 11.08 11.79 -1.41
N ASP A 231 10.49 10.69 -1.84
CA ASP A 231 9.37 10.66 -2.76
C ASP A 231 8.12 11.29 -2.13
N GLY A 232 7.87 11.03 -0.85
CA GLY A 232 6.79 11.64 -0.10
C GLY A 232 6.96 13.15 0.03
N GLU A 233 8.15 13.63 0.39
CA GLU A 233 8.47 15.06 0.46
C GLU A 233 8.32 15.74 -0.91
N GLU A 234 8.82 15.13 -2.00
CA GLU A 234 8.64 15.65 -3.37
C GLU A 234 7.15 15.75 -3.73
N PHE A 235 6.39 14.69 -3.48
CA PHE A 235 4.97 14.61 -3.77
C PHE A 235 4.18 15.68 -3.02
N VAL A 236 4.34 15.78 -1.71
CA VAL A 236 3.55 16.74 -0.91
C VAL A 236 3.90 18.19 -1.24
N ASN A 237 5.16 18.48 -1.52
CA ASN A 237 5.60 19.82 -1.89
C ASN A 237 5.06 20.25 -3.27
N LYS A 238 4.94 19.30 -4.21
CA LYS A 238 4.40 19.59 -5.54
C LYS A 238 2.87 19.67 -5.55
N ILE A 239 2.20 18.72 -4.85
CA ILE A 239 0.74 18.57 -4.95
C ILE A 239 0.01 19.48 -3.95
N PHE A 240 0.52 19.61 -2.74
CA PHE A 240 -0.14 20.27 -1.62
C PHE A 240 0.54 21.53 -1.07
N PRO A 241 1.00 22.51 -1.88
CA PRO A 241 1.33 23.83 -1.35
C PRO A 241 0.12 24.48 -0.70
N ASP A 242 -1.08 24.23 -1.22
CA ASP A 242 -2.40 24.55 -0.70
C ASP A 242 -3.37 23.37 -0.95
N PHE A 243 -4.64 23.51 -0.56
CA PHE A 243 -5.68 22.50 -0.72
C PHE A 243 -6.80 22.92 -1.68
N ASP A 244 -6.57 23.95 -2.51
CA ASP A 244 -7.51 24.33 -3.56
C ASP A 244 -7.68 23.21 -4.58
N LEU A 245 -8.92 22.76 -4.81
CA LEU A 245 -9.22 21.57 -5.59
C LEU A 245 -8.75 21.68 -7.04
N GLU A 246 -8.95 22.85 -7.68
CA GLU A 246 -8.59 23.02 -9.09
C GLU A 246 -7.06 23.10 -9.27
N LYS A 247 -6.37 23.81 -8.37
CA LYS A 247 -4.91 23.89 -8.40
C LYS A 247 -4.27 22.52 -8.11
N VAL A 248 -4.84 21.75 -7.17
CA VAL A 248 -4.36 20.38 -6.93
C VAL A 248 -4.59 19.50 -8.14
N ARG A 249 -5.73 19.62 -8.83
CA ARG A 249 -6.00 18.89 -10.09
C ARG A 249 -4.96 19.19 -11.15
N GLU A 250 -4.66 20.47 -11.40
CA GLU A 250 -3.65 20.89 -12.36
C GLU A 250 -2.26 20.33 -12.01
N ARG A 251 -1.85 20.42 -10.74
CA ARG A 251 -0.58 19.88 -10.26
C ARG A 251 -0.51 18.35 -10.38
N CYS A 252 -1.60 17.64 -10.11
CA CYS A 252 -1.69 16.19 -10.31
C CYS A 252 -1.48 15.82 -11.79
N PHE A 253 -2.09 16.57 -12.69
CA PHE A 253 -1.92 16.36 -14.13
C PHE A 253 -0.47 16.59 -14.57
N GLU A 254 0.13 17.70 -14.16
CA GLU A 254 1.53 18.02 -14.45
C GLU A 254 2.50 16.97 -13.87
N TYR A 255 2.24 16.55 -12.62
CA TYR A 255 3.04 15.52 -11.94
C TYR A 255 2.98 14.20 -12.70
N THR A 256 1.79 13.74 -13.06
CA THR A 256 1.59 12.50 -13.82
C THR A 256 2.30 12.55 -15.15
N ASN A 257 2.17 13.65 -15.91
CA ASN A 257 2.85 13.83 -17.17
C ASN A 257 4.38 13.83 -17.04
N SER A 258 4.92 14.45 -15.99
CA SER A 258 6.38 14.47 -15.74
C SER A 258 6.97 13.06 -15.47
N LYS A 259 6.16 12.12 -15.01
CA LYS A 259 6.57 10.74 -14.73
C LYS A 259 6.30 9.76 -15.89
N MET A 260 5.57 10.19 -16.93
CA MET A 260 5.16 9.29 -18.03
C MET A 260 6.33 8.65 -18.78
N GLU A 261 7.35 9.41 -19.14
CA GLU A 261 8.50 8.86 -19.87
C GLU A 261 9.27 7.82 -19.01
N LEU A 262 9.45 8.12 -17.72
CA LEU A 262 10.12 7.20 -16.79
C LEU A 262 9.29 5.92 -16.62
N ARG A 263 7.97 6.06 -16.48
CA ARG A 263 7.04 4.95 -16.39
C ARG A 263 7.09 4.08 -17.65
N GLN A 264 7.07 4.67 -18.85
CA GLN A 264 7.15 3.95 -20.11
C GLN A 264 8.46 3.17 -20.25
N ARG A 265 9.59 3.77 -19.90
CA ARG A 265 10.90 3.10 -19.93
C ARG A 265 10.94 1.90 -18.99
N LYS A 266 10.49 2.04 -17.74
CA LYS A 266 10.46 0.95 -16.77
C LYS A 266 9.44 -0.14 -17.08
N THR A 267 8.32 0.23 -17.69
CA THR A 267 7.32 -0.73 -18.16
C THR A 267 7.89 -1.66 -19.21
N TRP A 268 8.79 -1.18 -20.06
CA TRP A 268 9.44 -1.99 -21.10
C TRP A 268 10.48 -2.96 -20.53
N ASN A 269 11.20 -2.57 -19.49
CA ASN A 269 12.37 -3.28 -18.98
C ASN A 269 12.12 -4.23 -17.80
N GLY A 270 10.99 -4.18 -17.13
CA GLY A 270 10.88 -4.76 -15.78
C GLY A 270 9.59 -5.47 -15.40
N TYR A 271 8.75 -5.88 -16.35
CA TYR A 271 7.48 -6.51 -15.99
C TYR A 271 7.62 -8.04 -15.83
N MET A 272 7.36 -8.52 -14.61
CA MET A 272 6.99 -9.92 -14.39
C MET A 272 5.47 -10.02 -14.24
N GLU A 273 4.83 -10.83 -15.10
CA GLU A 273 3.43 -11.21 -14.91
C GLU A 273 3.23 -11.85 -13.52
N PRO A 274 2.05 -11.75 -12.89
CA PRO A 274 1.81 -12.39 -11.59
C PRO A 274 2.18 -13.88 -11.56
N VAL A 275 2.02 -14.59 -12.70
CA VAL A 275 2.43 -15.99 -12.84
C VAL A 275 3.94 -16.14 -12.84
N GLU A 276 4.67 -15.23 -13.48
CA GLU A 276 6.14 -15.22 -13.47
C GLU A 276 6.67 -14.88 -12.08
N MET A 277 6.02 -13.96 -11.38
CA MET A 277 6.34 -13.64 -9.99
C MET A 277 6.13 -14.85 -9.06
N LEU A 278 5.03 -15.60 -9.23
CA LEU A 278 4.79 -16.84 -8.49
C LEU A 278 5.84 -17.93 -8.84
N ASN A 279 6.22 -18.05 -10.11
CA ASN A 279 7.26 -18.97 -10.54
C ASN A 279 8.64 -18.59 -9.98
N ALA A 280 8.99 -17.31 -9.99
CA ALA A 280 10.23 -16.81 -9.39
C ALA A 280 10.24 -17.07 -7.87
N LEU A 281 9.15 -16.83 -7.18
CA LEU A 281 8.99 -17.15 -5.75
C LEU A 281 9.13 -18.65 -5.48
N TYR A 282 8.60 -19.48 -6.36
CA TYR A 282 8.76 -20.94 -6.26
C TYR A 282 10.22 -21.35 -6.43
N GLN A 283 10.90 -20.81 -7.45
CA GLN A 283 12.32 -21.11 -7.73
C GLN A 283 13.24 -20.67 -6.58
N ILE A 284 12.98 -19.48 -5.99
CA ILE A 284 13.71 -19.01 -4.79
C ILE A 284 13.49 -19.98 -3.62
N LYS A 285 12.26 -20.44 -3.40
CA LYS A 285 11.95 -21.38 -2.32
C LYS A 285 12.67 -22.70 -2.47
N GLU A 286 12.77 -23.21 -3.69
CA GLU A 286 13.45 -24.47 -4.00
C GLU A 286 14.98 -24.31 -4.12
N GLY A 287 15.53 -23.10 -3.94
CA GLY A 287 16.95 -22.82 -4.03
C GLY A 287 17.54 -22.97 -5.44
N ILE A 288 16.70 -22.73 -6.47
CA ILE A 288 17.10 -22.83 -7.89
C ILE A 288 17.78 -21.52 -8.35
N ILE A 289 17.35 -20.38 -7.78
CA ILE A 289 17.94 -19.04 -7.98
C ILE A 289 18.02 -18.28 -6.67
#